data_f8608091ec118dd24591436de5dc5061
#
_entry.id   f8608091ec118dd24591436de5dc5061
#
_cell.length_a   1.000
_cell.length_b   1.000
_cell.length_c   1.000
_cell.angle_alpha   90.00
_cell.angle_beta   90.00
_cell.angle_gamma   90.00
#
_symmetry.space_group_name_H-M   'P 1'
#
loop_
_entity.id
_entity.type
_entity.pdbx_description
1 polymer ?
#
loop_
_entity_poly.entity_id
_entity_poly.type
_entity_poly.pdbx_seq_one_letter_code
_entity_poly.pdbx_strand_id
1 'polypeptide(L)'
;MRKFVLMLTAAMFMIATSVYGTEKSKKKLDVKPFNVINVMGSIEVVYEQGSTYEVCLVGDAVAFNQIKVGSNGSDLNISKTGNMIGNVYVDTSESSKKCDVIVEVKAPDVSVFNIAGSGQLVVGKMKSTAVTFNQAGSGKIAVSQVVADHANFNNAGSGRIFIDDVKADYVGLTMNGSGTITSRIGKADNLNCVLTGSGCISVSGKVGSYKNTVIGSGTLNDSMLKYDKLIDLGRNVNVGNTYNSRRQDSPDGVINARP
;
A
#
# COMPACT_ATOMS: atom_id res chain seq x y z
N MET A 1 10.92 -6.57 -14.76
CA MET A 1 10.00 -5.90 -13.82
C MET A 1 8.86 -5.13 -14.50
N ARG A 2 9.09 -4.43 -15.62
CA ARG A 2 8.02 -3.74 -16.39
C ARG A 2 6.88 -4.65 -16.89
N LYS A 3 7.17 -5.91 -17.20
CA LYS A 3 6.16 -6.88 -17.69
C LYS A 3 5.24 -7.43 -16.60
N PHE A 4 5.64 -7.39 -15.33
CA PHE A 4 4.84 -7.92 -14.22
C PHE A 4 3.72 -6.94 -13.80
N VAL A 5 3.99 -5.64 -13.86
CA VAL A 5 3.01 -4.59 -13.52
C VAL A 5 2.01 -4.39 -14.67
N LEU A 6 2.45 -4.48 -15.94
CA LEU A 6 1.54 -4.45 -17.09
C LEU A 6 0.59 -5.66 -17.12
N MET A 7 1.04 -6.84 -16.65
CA MET A 7 0.16 -8.01 -16.48
C MET A 7 -0.86 -7.81 -15.34
N LEU A 8 -0.52 -7.08 -14.28
CA LEU A 8 -1.45 -6.85 -13.18
C LEU A 8 -2.57 -5.87 -13.56
N THR A 9 -2.27 -4.83 -14.34
CA THR A 9 -3.27 -3.86 -14.80
C THR A 9 -4.13 -4.37 -15.96
N ALA A 10 -3.59 -5.22 -16.83
CA ALA A 10 -4.35 -5.88 -17.90
C ALA A 10 -5.20 -7.05 -17.37
N ALA A 11 -4.77 -7.73 -16.32
CA ALA A 11 -5.55 -8.76 -15.65
C ALA A 11 -6.78 -8.21 -14.90
N MET A 12 -6.78 -6.92 -14.57
CA MET A 12 -7.91 -6.26 -13.90
C MET A 12 -9.15 -6.11 -14.79
N PHE A 13 -9.01 -6.15 -16.12
CA PHE A 13 -10.14 -5.94 -17.05
C PHE A 13 -10.46 -7.14 -17.94
N MET A 14 -9.64 -8.22 -17.92
CA MET A 14 -9.84 -9.40 -18.75
C MET A 14 -10.03 -10.70 -17.93
N ILE A 15 -10.66 -10.64 -16.77
CA ILE A 15 -11.22 -11.84 -16.13
C ILE A 15 -12.70 -11.96 -16.52
N ALA A 16 -12.96 -11.79 -17.81
CA ALA A 16 -14.16 -12.29 -18.44
C ALA A 16 -13.72 -13.08 -19.65
N THR A 17 -13.67 -14.36 -19.52
CA THR A 17 -13.42 -15.38 -20.57
C THR A 17 -12.01 -15.97 -20.53
N SER A 18 -11.81 -17.04 -19.78
CA SER A 18 -11.44 -18.34 -20.33
C SER A 18 -11.06 -19.35 -19.25
N VAL A 19 -11.82 -20.41 -19.25
CA VAL A 19 -11.38 -21.81 -19.07
C VAL A 19 -10.83 -22.17 -17.69
N TYR A 20 -11.74 -22.47 -16.76
CA TYR A 20 -11.93 -23.72 -16.01
C TYR A 20 -13.15 -23.54 -15.11
N GLY A 21 -14.21 -24.19 -15.41
CA GLY A 21 -15.46 -24.61 -14.86
C GLY A 21 -15.82 -24.31 -13.40
N THR A 22 -15.82 -23.07 -12.95
CA THR A 22 -16.71 -22.55 -11.90
C THR A 22 -17.12 -21.15 -12.30
N GLU A 23 -18.38 -20.93 -12.62
CA GLU A 23 -18.93 -19.59 -12.83
C GLU A 23 -18.64 -18.75 -11.58
N LYS A 24 -17.78 -17.75 -11.71
CA LYS A 24 -17.58 -16.78 -10.62
C LYS A 24 -18.84 -15.97 -10.46
N SER A 25 -19.49 -16.14 -9.35
CA SER A 25 -20.65 -15.33 -8.97
C SER A 25 -20.20 -13.91 -8.62
N LYS A 26 -21.07 -12.94 -8.92
CA LYS A 26 -20.88 -11.55 -8.51
C LYS A 26 -22.10 -11.10 -7.69
N LYS A 27 -21.87 -10.61 -6.47
CA LYS A 27 -22.90 -10.09 -5.57
C LYS A 27 -22.61 -8.64 -5.25
N LYS A 28 -23.49 -7.74 -5.70
CA LYS A 28 -23.44 -6.33 -5.34
C LYS A 28 -23.99 -6.15 -3.92
N LEU A 29 -23.33 -5.31 -3.14
CA LEU A 29 -23.72 -4.95 -1.78
C LEU A 29 -24.25 -3.53 -1.74
N ASP A 30 -25.23 -3.27 -0.90
CA ASP A 30 -25.71 -1.93 -0.59
C ASP A 30 -24.80 -1.30 0.45
N VAL A 31 -24.22 -0.14 0.11
CA VAL A 31 -23.25 0.56 0.94
C VAL A 31 -23.55 2.06 0.99
N LYS A 32 -23.37 2.65 2.16
CA LYS A 32 -23.38 4.11 2.31
C LYS A 32 -22.07 4.70 1.77
N PRO A 33 -22.04 5.99 1.38
CA PRO A 33 -20.80 6.69 1.03
C PRO A 33 -19.72 6.51 2.10
N PHE A 34 -18.45 6.41 1.69
CA PHE A 34 -17.28 6.25 2.56
C PHE A 34 -16.05 6.93 1.93
N ASN A 35 -15.11 7.33 2.76
CA ASN A 35 -13.81 7.84 2.34
C ASN A 35 -12.63 7.09 3.00
N VAL A 36 -12.92 6.10 3.85
CA VAL A 36 -11.96 5.20 4.49
C VAL A 36 -12.29 3.77 4.14
N ILE A 37 -11.28 2.97 3.79
CA ILE A 37 -11.42 1.52 3.59
C ILE A 37 -10.56 0.80 4.62
N ASN A 38 -11.20 -0.03 5.44
CA ASN A 38 -10.56 -0.87 6.44
C ASN A 38 -10.68 -2.34 6.02
N VAL A 39 -9.55 -3.01 5.86
CA VAL A 39 -9.48 -4.44 5.52
C VAL A 39 -8.81 -5.19 6.65
N MET A 40 -9.50 -6.18 7.23
CA MET A 40 -9.00 -7.00 8.32
C MET A 40 -8.95 -8.48 7.93
N GLY A 41 -7.81 -9.13 8.20
CA GLY A 41 -7.59 -10.54 7.91
C GLY A 41 -6.95 -10.79 6.55
N SER A 42 -7.22 -11.96 5.95
CA SER A 42 -6.59 -12.43 4.70
C SER A 42 -7.57 -12.31 3.52
N ILE A 43 -7.92 -11.08 3.16
CA ILE A 43 -8.89 -10.77 2.09
C ILE A 43 -8.17 -10.05 0.96
N GLU A 44 -8.55 -10.35 -0.28
CA GLU A 44 -8.14 -9.61 -1.46
C GLU A 44 -9.17 -8.53 -1.78
N VAL A 45 -8.72 -7.28 -1.84
CA VAL A 45 -9.53 -6.11 -2.17
C VAL A 45 -8.93 -5.43 -3.39
N VAL A 46 -9.77 -5.11 -4.35
CA VAL A 46 -9.42 -4.35 -5.55
C VAL A 46 -10.18 -3.04 -5.53
N TYR A 47 -9.47 -1.92 -5.52
CA TYR A 47 -10.05 -0.59 -5.56
C TYR A 47 -9.81 0.09 -6.90
N GLU A 48 -10.87 0.65 -7.45
CA GLU A 48 -10.84 1.51 -8.63
C GLU A 48 -11.55 2.83 -8.31
N GLN A 49 -10.90 3.95 -8.60
CA GLN A 49 -11.56 5.24 -8.47
C GLN A 49 -12.63 5.39 -9.56
N GLY A 50 -13.85 5.74 -9.17
CA GLY A 50 -14.99 5.91 -10.08
C GLY A 50 -15.95 6.98 -9.56
N SER A 51 -17.03 7.23 -10.27
CA SER A 51 -18.01 8.27 -9.92
C SER A 51 -19.08 7.82 -8.92
N THR A 52 -19.15 6.53 -8.62
CA THR A 52 -20.21 5.93 -7.79
C THR A 52 -19.63 5.05 -6.71
N TYR A 53 -20.35 4.89 -5.59
CA TYR A 53 -20.03 3.92 -4.56
C TYR A 53 -20.60 2.56 -4.95
N GLU A 54 -19.73 1.61 -5.17
CA GLU A 54 -20.10 0.25 -5.53
C GLU A 54 -19.14 -0.74 -4.87
N VAL A 55 -19.72 -1.75 -4.20
CA VAL A 55 -18.95 -2.83 -3.60
C VAL A 55 -19.56 -4.15 -4.07
N CYS A 56 -18.73 -5.02 -4.62
CA CYS A 56 -19.12 -6.33 -5.11
C CYS A 56 -18.23 -7.42 -4.53
N LEU A 57 -18.85 -8.54 -4.15
CA LEU A 57 -18.12 -9.79 -3.90
C LEU A 57 -18.05 -10.58 -5.21
N VAL A 58 -16.86 -11.04 -5.58
CA VAL A 58 -16.62 -11.80 -6.80
C VAL A 58 -15.89 -13.09 -6.44
N GLY A 59 -16.45 -14.24 -6.80
CA GLY A 59 -15.85 -15.53 -6.49
C GLY A 59 -16.88 -16.64 -6.32
N ASP A 60 -16.57 -17.62 -5.49
CA ASP A 60 -17.52 -18.69 -5.16
C ASP A 60 -18.64 -18.14 -4.26
N ALA A 61 -19.88 -18.28 -4.71
CA ALA A 61 -21.07 -17.80 -3.97
C ALA A 61 -21.18 -18.41 -2.56
N VAL A 62 -20.74 -19.64 -2.37
CA VAL A 62 -20.74 -20.31 -1.07
C VAL A 62 -19.77 -19.64 -0.09
N ALA A 63 -18.70 -19.05 -0.59
CA ALA A 63 -17.70 -18.37 0.22
C ALA A 63 -18.07 -16.91 0.57
N PHE A 64 -19.12 -16.34 -0.02
CA PHE A 64 -19.54 -14.95 0.28
C PHE A 64 -19.96 -14.73 1.74
N ASN A 65 -20.47 -15.76 2.41
CA ASN A 65 -20.82 -15.72 3.82
C ASN A 65 -19.60 -15.61 4.76
N GLN A 66 -18.41 -15.91 4.25
CA GLN A 66 -17.15 -15.76 4.99
C GLN A 66 -16.65 -14.31 5.02
N ILE A 67 -17.23 -13.44 4.20
CA ILE A 67 -16.83 -12.03 4.12
C ILE A 67 -17.94 -11.15 4.70
N LYS A 68 -17.58 -10.35 5.69
CA LYS A 68 -18.44 -9.33 6.29
C LYS A 68 -18.04 -7.98 5.75
N VAL A 69 -18.98 -7.28 5.12
CA VAL A 69 -18.82 -5.92 4.63
C VAL A 69 -19.86 -5.03 5.26
N GLY A 70 -19.45 -3.90 5.80
CA GLY A 70 -20.35 -2.91 6.38
C GLY A 70 -19.84 -1.50 6.14
N SER A 71 -20.75 -0.55 5.91
CA SER A 71 -20.44 0.87 5.79
C SER A 71 -21.25 1.68 6.81
N ASN A 72 -20.64 2.69 7.42
CA ASN A 72 -21.27 3.53 8.45
C ASN A 72 -21.47 5.00 8.00
N GLY A 73 -21.16 5.32 6.73
CA GLY A 73 -21.22 6.68 6.19
C GLY A 73 -19.89 7.43 6.24
N SER A 74 -18.84 6.81 6.77
CA SER A 74 -17.45 7.30 6.77
C SER A 74 -16.50 6.18 6.36
N ASP A 75 -16.70 4.99 6.93
CA ASP A 75 -15.82 3.84 6.77
C ASP A 75 -16.51 2.71 6.03
N LEU A 76 -15.80 2.08 5.13
CA LEU A 76 -16.09 0.75 4.60
C LEU A 76 -15.23 -0.27 5.35
N ASN A 77 -15.85 -1.13 6.13
CA ASN A 77 -15.19 -2.18 6.90
C ASN A 77 -15.35 -3.52 6.20
N ILE A 78 -14.24 -4.16 5.85
CA ILE A 78 -14.18 -5.45 5.16
C ILE A 78 -13.41 -6.41 6.07
N SER A 79 -14.04 -7.49 6.50
CA SER A 79 -13.40 -8.48 7.37
C SER A 79 -13.88 -9.89 7.04
N LYS A 80 -13.09 -10.90 7.43
CA LYS A 80 -13.61 -12.26 7.46
C LYS A 80 -14.64 -12.41 8.57
N THR A 81 -15.60 -13.29 8.37
CA THR A 81 -16.51 -13.72 9.43
C THR A 81 -15.72 -14.51 10.46
N GLY A 82 -15.63 -14.03 11.68
CA GLY A 82 -14.92 -14.62 12.79
C GLY A 82 -15.47 -14.09 14.10
N ASN A 83 -15.09 -14.68 15.22
CA ASN A 83 -15.50 -14.26 16.54
C ASN A 83 -14.48 -13.27 17.13
N MET A 84 -14.99 -12.17 17.70
CA MET A 84 -14.18 -11.30 18.56
C MET A 84 -14.17 -11.90 19.96
N ILE A 85 -12.99 -12.25 20.45
CA ILE A 85 -12.77 -12.63 21.86
C ILE A 85 -12.02 -11.48 22.52
N GLY A 86 -12.74 -10.63 23.24
CA GLY A 86 -12.22 -9.36 23.75
C GLY A 86 -11.86 -8.41 22.59
N ASN A 87 -10.63 -7.89 22.56
CA ASN A 87 -10.12 -7.05 21.49
C ASN A 87 -9.32 -7.83 20.42
N VAL A 88 -9.36 -9.17 20.47
CA VAL A 88 -8.62 -10.04 19.54
C VAL A 88 -9.62 -10.64 18.54
N TYR A 89 -9.35 -10.43 17.25
CA TYR A 89 -10.05 -11.11 16.18
C TYR A 89 -9.54 -12.55 16.08
N VAL A 90 -10.42 -13.52 16.29
CA VAL A 90 -10.13 -14.94 16.12
C VAL A 90 -10.85 -15.41 14.86
N ASP A 91 -10.08 -15.77 13.84
CA ASP A 91 -10.62 -16.42 12.63
C ASP A 91 -11.11 -17.82 13.02
N THR A 92 -12.41 -17.97 13.19
CA THR A 92 -13.07 -19.23 13.53
C THR A 92 -13.52 -20.00 12.29
N SER A 93 -13.18 -19.52 11.09
CA SER A 93 -13.47 -20.27 9.88
C SER A 93 -12.64 -21.56 9.86
N GLU A 94 -13.25 -22.70 10.11
CA GLU A 94 -12.62 -24.04 10.03
C GLU A 94 -12.09 -24.40 8.63
N SER A 95 -12.19 -23.49 7.68
CA SER A 95 -11.75 -23.69 6.32
C SER A 95 -10.35 -23.13 6.13
N SER A 96 -9.34 -24.00 6.22
CA SER A 96 -8.00 -23.80 5.64
C SER A 96 -8.04 -23.64 4.11
N LYS A 97 -9.21 -23.62 3.49
CA LYS A 97 -9.38 -23.30 2.08
C LYS A 97 -9.16 -21.80 1.88
N LYS A 98 -8.26 -21.48 0.98
CA LYS A 98 -8.06 -20.14 0.47
C LYS A 98 -9.42 -19.55 0.11
N CYS A 99 -9.78 -18.43 0.72
CA CYS A 99 -11.02 -17.74 0.40
C CYS A 99 -10.84 -17.11 -1.00
N ASP A 100 -11.43 -17.74 -2.02
CA ASP A 100 -11.33 -17.27 -3.41
C ASP A 100 -12.38 -16.18 -3.71
N VAL A 101 -12.62 -15.31 -2.73
CA VAL A 101 -13.49 -14.13 -2.88
C VAL A 101 -12.63 -12.89 -2.96
N ILE A 102 -12.84 -12.12 -4.02
CA ILE A 102 -12.29 -10.79 -4.21
C ILE A 102 -13.38 -9.77 -3.88
N VAL A 103 -13.03 -8.73 -3.13
CA VAL A 103 -13.91 -7.60 -2.88
C VAL A 103 -13.54 -6.47 -3.85
N GLU A 104 -14.38 -6.25 -4.85
CA GLU A 104 -14.23 -5.12 -5.77
C GLU A 104 -14.89 -3.89 -5.16
N VAL A 105 -14.15 -2.80 -5.06
CA VAL A 105 -14.60 -1.53 -4.51
C VAL A 105 -14.42 -0.43 -5.53
N LYS A 106 -15.49 0.32 -5.81
CA LYS A 106 -15.48 1.52 -6.63
C LYS A 106 -15.99 2.69 -5.80
N ALA A 107 -15.25 3.80 -5.76
CA ALA A 107 -15.67 5.01 -5.06
C ALA A 107 -14.97 6.26 -5.62
N PRO A 108 -15.61 7.45 -5.52
CA PRO A 108 -15.05 8.67 -6.10
C PRO A 108 -13.85 9.24 -5.33
N ASP A 109 -13.90 9.17 -4.00
CA ASP A 109 -12.88 9.78 -3.14
C ASP A 109 -12.65 8.91 -1.90
N VAL A 110 -11.51 8.23 -1.90
CA VAL A 110 -11.03 7.47 -0.74
C VAL A 110 -9.67 8.03 -0.37
N SER A 111 -9.58 8.55 0.85
CA SER A 111 -8.38 9.20 1.37
C SER A 111 -7.55 8.31 2.28
N VAL A 112 -8.12 7.25 2.85
CA VAL A 112 -7.40 6.35 3.76
C VAL A 112 -7.69 4.89 3.44
N PHE A 113 -6.62 4.11 3.33
CA PHE A 113 -6.66 2.66 3.16
C PHE A 113 -5.90 2.00 4.31
N ASN A 114 -6.59 1.21 5.12
CA ASN A 114 -6.02 0.49 6.25
C ASN A 114 -6.11 -1.01 6.00
N ILE A 115 -4.97 -1.69 6.03
CA ILE A 115 -4.87 -3.14 5.88
C ILE A 115 -4.25 -3.71 7.15
N ALA A 116 -5.00 -4.53 7.86
CA ALA A 116 -4.54 -5.22 9.06
C ALA A 116 -4.59 -6.75 8.85
N GLY A 117 -3.44 -7.41 8.98
CA GLY A 117 -3.30 -8.86 8.79
C GLY A 117 -2.49 -9.24 7.57
N SER A 118 -2.93 -10.28 6.84
CA SER A 118 -2.23 -10.87 5.69
C SER A 118 -2.95 -10.66 4.36
N GLY A 119 -3.95 -9.77 4.32
CA GLY A 119 -4.72 -9.46 3.12
C GLY A 119 -3.93 -8.76 2.03
N GLN A 120 -4.56 -8.59 0.88
CA GLN A 120 -4.00 -7.87 -0.25
C GLN A 120 -4.93 -6.75 -0.68
N LEU A 121 -4.37 -5.56 -0.91
CA LEU A 121 -5.07 -4.44 -1.55
C LEU A 121 -4.38 -4.11 -2.87
N VAL A 122 -5.16 -4.06 -3.94
CA VAL A 122 -4.73 -3.59 -5.25
C VAL A 122 -5.47 -2.31 -5.57
N VAL A 123 -4.74 -1.25 -5.84
CA VAL A 123 -5.28 0.07 -6.20
C VAL A 123 -4.87 0.40 -7.62
N GLY A 124 -5.83 0.76 -8.44
CA GLY A 124 -5.59 1.22 -9.80
C GLY A 124 -4.94 2.61 -9.83
N LYS A 125 -5.36 3.43 -10.77
CA LYS A 125 -4.97 4.84 -10.82
C LYS A 125 -5.93 5.65 -9.97
N MET A 126 -5.40 6.57 -9.18
CA MET A 126 -6.22 7.46 -8.37
C MET A 126 -5.66 8.88 -8.30
N LYS A 127 -6.58 9.83 -8.09
CA LYS A 127 -6.28 11.23 -7.83
C LYS A 127 -7.01 11.68 -6.56
N SER A 128 -6.31 12.34 -5.66
CA SER A 128 -6.88 12.86 -4.41
C SER A 128 -6.07 14.08 -3.96
N THR A 129 -6.61 14.92 -3.09
CA THR A 129 -5.82 15.96 -2.41
C THR A 129 -4.83 15.33 -1.43
N ALA A 130 -5.30 14.37 -0.62
CA ALA A 130 -4.45 13.66 0.32
C ALA A 130 -4.84 12.18 0.36
N VAL A 131 -3.83 11.30 0.39
CA VAL A 131 -4.07 9.86 0.52
C VAL A 131 -3.07 9.22 1.47
N THR A 132 -3.55 8.29 2.29
CA THR A 132 -2.74 7.52 3.21
C THR A 132 -3.01 6.04 3.07
N PHE A 133 -1.95 5.26 2.91
CA PHE A 133 -1.97 3.80 2.90
C PHE A 133 -1.27 3.28 4.14
N ASN A 134 -1.97 2.53 4.97
CA ASN A 134 -1.47 1.92 6.19
C ASN A 134 -1.51 0.41 6.06
N GLN A 135 -0.37 -0.23 6.19
CA GLN A 135 -0.22 -1.68 6.24
C GLN A 135 0.27 -2.07 7.63
N ALA A 136 -0.51 -2.90 8.33
CA ALA A 136 -0.14 -3.50 9.60
C ALA A 136 -0.17 -5.03 9.49
N GLY A 137 0.95 -5.69 9.74
CA GLY A 137 1.09 -7.15 9.65
C GLY A 137 1.91 -7.62 8.45
N SER A 138 1.48 -8.68 7.76
CA SER A 138 2.23 -9.34 6.68
C SER A 138 1.58 -9.22 5.31
N GLY A 139 0.55 -8.42 5.18
CA GLY A 139 -0.21 -8.22 3.94
C GLY A 139 0.56 -7.48 2.85
N LYS A 140 -0.15 -7.17 1.78
CA LYS A 140 0.43 -6.52 0.61
C LYS A 140 -0.48 -5.39 0.09
N ILE A 141 0.12 -4.24 -0.19
CA ILE A 141 -0.51 -3.15 -0.93
C ILE A 141 0.22 -2.97 -2.26
N ALA A 142 -0.51 -2.95 -3.37
CA ALA A 142 0.00 -2.65 -4.70
C ALA A 142 -0.79 -1.49 -5.28
N VAL A 143 -0.10 -0.41 -5.64
CA VAL A 143 -0.69 0.80 -6.20
C VAL A 143 -0.09 1.07 -7.57
N SER A 144 -0.94 1.23 -8.59
CA SER A 144 -0.47 1.52 -9.95
C SER A 144 -0.04 2.97 -10.11
N GLN A 145 -0.89 3.91 -9.72
CA GLN A 145 -0.56 5.33 -9.81
C GLN A 145 -1.34 6.15 -8.78
N VAL A 146 -0.64 7.08 -8.13
CA VAL A 146 -1.23 8.12 -7.30
C VAL A 146 -0.83 9.49 -7.85
N VAL A 147 -1.83 10.38 -7.95
CA VAL A 147 -1.62 11.81 -8.16
C VAL A 147 -2.29 12.54 -7.00
N ALA A 148 -1.52 13.25 -6.17
CA ALA A 148 -2.04 13.90 -4.98
C ALA A 148 -1.21 15.14 -4.60
N ASP A 149 -1.71 15.99 -3.69
CA ASP A 149 -0.86 16.99 -3.06
C ASP A 149 -0.02 16.31 -1.96
N HIS A 150 -0.64 15.39 -1.18
CA HIS A 150 0.04 14.63 -0.12
C HIS A 150 -0.23 13.13 -0.27
N ALA A 151 0.84 12.31 -0.35
CA ALA A 151 0.74 10.85 -0.41
C ALA A 151 1.62 10.20 0.67
N ASN A 152 1.00 9.44 1.58
CA ASN A 152 1.69 8.77 2.68
C ASN A 152 1.53 7.25 2.57
N PHE A 153 2.63 6.52 2.74
CA PHE A 153 2.68 5.07 2.71
C PHE A 153 3.39 4.55 3.95
N ASN A 154 2.64 3.88 4.82
CA ASN A 154 3.12 3.42 6.12
C ASN A 154 3.04 1.89 6.18
N ASN A 155 4.15 1.24 6.48
CA ASN A 155 4.22 -0.20 6.66
C ASN A 155 4.73 -0.51 8.07
N ALA A 156 3.88 -1.10 8.90
CA ALA A 156 4.21 -1.57 10.23
C ALA A 156 4.15 -3.10 10.26
N GLY A 157 5.29 -3.76 10.34
CA GLY A 157 5.40 -5.21 10.37
C GLY A 157 6.29 -5.78 9.26
N SER A 158 5.87 -6.92 8.68
CA SER A 158 6.63 -7.65 7.65
C SER A 158 5.98 -7.59 6.27
N GLY A 159 4.93 -6.78 6.11
CA GLY A 159 4.19 -6.62 4.86
C GLY A 159 4.98 -5.93 3.75
N ARG A 160 4.33 -5.76 2.60
CA ARG A 160 4.94 -5.12 1.44
C ARG A 160 4.03 -4.06 0.86
N ILE A 161 4.60 -2.89 0.57
CA ILE A 161 3.94 -1.83 -0.20
C ILE A 161 4.71 -1.63 -1.50
N PHE A 162 4.04 -1.72 -2.62
CA PHE A 162 4.59 -1.49 -3.94
C PHE A 162 3.83 -0.36 -4.63
N ILE A 163 4.52 0.69 -5.06
CA ILE A 163 3.94 1.84 -5.77
C ILE A 163 4.67 1.98 -7.11
N ASP A 164 3.95 1.80 -8.22
CA ASP A 164 4.55 1.90 -9.55
C ASP A 164 4.79 3.35 -9.97
N ASP A 165 3.88 4.29 -9.64
CA ASP A 165 4.10 5.71 -9.93
C ASP A 165 3.39 6.60 -8.90
N VAL A 166 4.12 7.54 -8.29
CA VAL A 166 3.53 8.58 -7.47
C VAL A 166 3.96 9.96 -7.96
N LYS A 167 3.00 10.86 -8.06
CA LYS A 167 3.20 12.29 -8.36
C LYS A 167 2.50 13.09 -7.29
N ALA A 168 3.27 13.82 -6.48
CA ALA A 168 2.71 14.60 -5.38
C ALA A 168 3.64 15.75 -5.00
N ASP A 169 3.13 16.75 -4.31
CA ASP A 169 3.98 17.79 -3.72
C ASP A 169 4.78 17.21 -2.54
N TYR A 170 4.13 16.35 -1.75
CA TYR A 170 4.76 15.65 -0.63
C TYR A 170 4.52 14.14 -0.70
N VAL A 171 5.61 13.36 -0.56
CA VAL A 171 5.57 11.91 -0.42
C VAL A 171 6.23 11.48 0.88
N GLY A 172 5.51 10.76 1.73
CA GLY A 172 5.99 10.12 2.95
C GLY A 172 6.08 8.59 2.78
N LEU A 173 7.25 8.01 3.04
CA LEU A 173 7.46 6.57 3.08
C LEU A 173 7.96 6.20 4.49
N THR A 174 7.14 5.49 5.26
CA THR A 174 7.48 5.07 6.62
C THR A 174 7.47 3.56 6.73
N MET A 175 8.60 2.98 7.13
CA MET A 175 8.76 1.55 7.35
C MET A 175 9.15 1.30 8.81
N ASN A 176 8.29 0.60 9.55
CA ASN A 176 8.54 0.17 10.93
C ASN A 176 8.50 -1.36 10.98
N GLY A 177 9.65 -2.01 11.13
CA GLY A 177 9.75 -3.47 11.22
C GLY A 177 10.66 -4.09 10.16
N SER A 178 10.27 -5.23 9.59
CA SER A 178 11.09 -6.04 8.67
C SER A 178 10.50 -6.15 7.27
N GLY A 179 9.48 -5.39 6.96
CA GLY A 179 8.81 -5.40 5.66
C GLY A 179 9.56 -4.64 4.57
N THR A 180 8.85 -4.32 3.49
CA THR A 180 9.43 -3.63 2.35
C THR A 180 8.48 -2.57 1.80
N ILE A 181 9.02 -1.40 1.45
CA ILE A 181 8.36 -0.39 0.63
C ILE A 181 9.18 -0.20 -0.64
N THR A 182 8.55 -0.30 -1.81
CA THR A 182 9.18 0.00 -3.09
C THR A 182 8.35 1.03 -3.83
N SER A 183 8.96 2.15 -4.20
CA SER A 183 8.26 3.26 -4.86
C SER A 183 9.07 3.84 -6.02
N ARG A 184 8.38 4.13 -7.12
CA ARG A 184 8.88 5.00 -8.17
C ARG A 184 8.20 6.37 -8.05
N ILE A 185 9.01 7.40 -7.87
CA ILE A 185 8.55 8.78 -7.78
C ILE A 185 8.59 9.36 -9.20
N GLY A 186 7.43 9.55 -9.81
CA GLY A 186 7.33 10.21 -11.12
C GLY A 186 7.69 11.69 -11.03
N LYS A 187 7.20 12.36 -9.96
CA LYS A 187 7.55 13.73 -9.59
C LYS A 187 7.13 13.97 -8.12
N ALA A 188 8.01 14.57 -7.32
CA ALA A 188 7.63 15.12 -6.03
C ALA A 188 8.50 16.35 -5.70
N ASP A 189 7.92 17.33 -4.98
CA ASP A 189 8.69 18.46 -4.48
C ASP A 189 9.46 18.03 -3.22
N ASN A 190 8.83 17.24 -2.36
CA ASN A 190 9.41 16.75 -1.12
C ASN A 190 9.20 15.25 -0.95
N LEU A 191 10.26 14.53 -0.63
CA LEU A 191 10.22 13.13 -0.23
C LEU A 191 10.82 12.97 1.17
N ASN A 192 10.07 12.29 2.06
CA ASN A 192 10.54 11.91 3.39
C ASN A 192 10.52 10.39 3.54
N CYS A 193 11.68 9.78 3.76
CA CYS A 193 11.83 8.34 4.01
C CYS A 193 12.24 8.11 5.46
N VAL A 194 11.45 7.36 6.21
CA VAL A 194 11.74 6.95 7.59
C VAL A 194 11.75 5.44 7.65
N LEU A 195 12.88 4.86 8.03
CA LEU A 195 13.05 3.43 8.22
C LEU A 195 13.46 3.13 9.64
N THR A 196 12.63 2.37 10.36
CA THR A 196 12.92 1.89 11.70
C THR A 196 12.87 0.37 11.72
N GLY A 197 13.95 -0.28 12.15
CA GLY A 197 14.06 -1.75 12.23
C GLY A 197 15.00 -2.35 11.18
N SER A 198 14.64 -3.52 10.65
CA SER A 198 15.47 -4.32 9.73
C SER A 198 14.87 -4.41 8.31
N GLY A 199 13.85 -3.65 8.03
CA GLY A 199 13.15 -3.64 6.74
C GLY A 199 13.93 -2.98 5.61
N CYS A 200 13.26 -2.79 4.48
CA CYS A 200 13.84 -2.18 3.30
C CYS A 200 12.91 -1.11 2.71
N ILE A 201 13.46 0.07 2.39
CA ILE A 201 12.82 1.04 1.50
C ILE A 201 13.66 1.15 0.23
N SER A 202 13.04 0.92 -0.94
CA SER A 202 13.66 1.16 -2.24
C SER A 202 12.91 2.25 -2.97
N VAL A 203 13.59 3.32 -3.35
CA VAL A 203 13.00 4.47 -4.01
C VAL A 203 13.79 4.87 -5.25
N SER A 204 13.09 5.28 -6.29
CA SER A 204 13.67 5.74 -7.54
C SER A 204 12.88 6.92 -8.12
N GLY A 205 13.48 7.67 -9.04
CA GLY A 205 12.81 8.77 -9.73
C GLY A 205 13.46 10.14 -9.48
N LYS A 206 12.65 11.21 -9.45
CA LYS A 206 13.15 12.58 -9.27
C LYS A 206 12.34 13.37 -8.25
N VAL A 207 13.02 14.04 -7.33
CA VAL A 207 12.42 14.88 -6.28
C VAL A 207 13.21 16.19 -6.12
N GLY A 208 12.55 17.24 -5.63
CA GLY A 208 13.21 18.49 -5.28
C GLY A 208 14.02 18.35 -3.99
N SER A 209 13.37 18.05 -2.88
CA SER A 209 13.98 17.88 -1.56
C SER A 209 13.81 16.45 -1.06
N TYR A 210 14.89 15.85 -0.60
CA TYR A 210 14.92 14.50 -0.05
C TYR A 210 15.40 14.51 1.38
N LYS A 211 14.55 13.99 2.28
CA LYS A 211 14.88 13.77 3.69
C LYS A 211 14.89 12.28 3.97
N ASN A 212 15.92 11.80 4.64
CA ASN A 212 16.00 10.40 5.05
C ASN A 212 16.35 10.26 6.54
N THR A 213 15.87 9.18 7.13
CA THR A 213 16.17 8.78 8.51
C THR A 213 16.16 7.26 8.56
N VAL A 214 17.25 6.64 9.04
CA VAL A 214 17.35 5.19 9.22
C VAL A 214 17.75 4.89 10.64
N ILE A 215 16.92 4.13 11.35
CA ILE A 215 17.12 3.68 12.73
C ILE A 215 17.09 2.16 12.73
N GLY A 216 18.22 1.52 13.08
CA GLY A 216 18.37 0.06 13.07
C GLY A 216 19.26 -0.46 11.94
N SER A 217 19.08 -1.74 11.58
CA SER A 217 19.90 -2.45 10.59
C SER A 217 19.24 -2.57 9.21
N GLY A 218 18.13 -1.87 8.99
CA GLY A 218 17.41 -1.87 7.71
C GLY A 218 18.18 -1.18 6.58
N THR A 219 17.71 -1.39 5.36
CA THR A 219 18.34 -0.87 4.13
C THR A 219 17.46 0.16 3.46
N LEU A 220 18.01 1.35 3.23
CA LEU A 220 17.43 2.36 2.36
C LEU A 220 18.20 2.38 1.04
N ASN A 221 17.55 1.95 -0.06
CA ASN A 221 18.12 1.94 -1.40
C ASN A 221 17.52 3.09 -2.21
N ASP A 222 18.30 4.16 -2.35
CA ASP A 222 17.98 5.38 -3.09
C ASP A 222 18.94 5.63 -4.26
N SER A 223 19.70 4.62 -4.67
CA SER A 223 20.73 4.73 -5.71
C SER A 223 20.20 5.19 -7.09
N MET A 224 18.90 5.02 -7.33
CA MET A 224 18.22 5.47 -8.56
C MET A 224 17.33 6.70 -8.35
N LEU A 225 17.45 7.38 -7.19
CA LEU A 225 16.76 8.62 -6.88
C LEU A 225 17.64 9.82 -7.26
N LYS A 226 17.06 10.77 -7.98
CA LYS A 226 17.68 12.08 -8.26
C LYS A 226 16.99 13.14 -7.41
N TYR A 227 17.75 14.01 -6.76
CA TYR A 227 17.25 15.08 -5.92
C TYR A 227 18.09 16.35 -6.08
N ASP A 228 17.44 17.49 -5.88
CA ASP A 228 18.12 18.78 -5.94
C ASP A 228 18.71 19.16 -4.57
N LYS A 229 18.08 18.74 -3.45
CA LYS A 229 18.53 18.98 -2.08
C LYS A 229 18.41 17.72 -1.23
N LEU A 230 19.45 17.39 -0.47
CA LEU A 230 19.46 16.31 0.52
C LEU A 230 19.44 16.88 1.95
N ILE A 231 18.58 16.33 2.80
CA ILE A 231 18.57 16.54 4.25
C ILE A 231 18.77 15.15 4.88
N ASP A 232 20.02 14.80 5.15
CA ASP A 232 20.37 13.54 5.81
C ASP A 232 20.40 13.77 7.33
N LEU A 233 19.48 13.15 8.07
CA LEU A 233 19.41 13.25 9.53
C LEU A 233 20.29 12.19 10.23
N GLY A 234 21.11 11.48 9.47
CA GLY A 234 22.08 10.52 9.98
C GLY A 234 21.45 9.15 10.27
N ARG A 235 22.35 8.19 10.44
CA ARG A 235 22.06 6.84 10.93
C ARG A 235 22.47 6.75 12.38
N ASN A 236 21.57 6.31 13.25
CA ASN A 236 22.00 5.64 14.48
C ASN A 236 22.51 4.25 14.11
N VAL A 237 23.80 4.18 13.76
CA VAL A 237 24.45 2.96 13.30
C VAL A 237 24.75 2.08 14.50
N ASN A 238 24.05 0.95 14.64
CA ASN A 238 24.66 -0.25 15.16
C ASN A 238 25.14 -1.08 13.96
N VAL A 239 26.42 -0.88 13.66
CA VAL A 239 27.38 -1.74 12.95
C VAL A 239 26.80 -2.79 11.97
N GLY A 240 27.14 -2.67 10.70
CA GLY A 240 27.28 -3.83 9.83
C GLY A 240 26.87 -3.74 8.37
N ASN A 241 26.38 -2.64 7.84
CA ASN A 241 26.08 -2.60 6.41
C ASN A 241 26.70 -1.40 5.68
N THR A 242 27.50 -1.76 4.70
CA THR A 242 28.16 -0.87 3.74
C THR A 242 27.10 -0.07 2.96
N TYR A 243 27.08 1.20 3.23
CA TYR A 243 26.33 2.20 2.50
C TYR A 243 26.99 2.44 1.15
N ASN A 244 26.35 2.01 0.07
CA ASN A 244 26.70 2.44 -1.28
C ASN A 244 25.84 3.67 -1.67
N SER A 245 25.98 4.77 -0.96
CA SER A 245 25.64 6.06 -1.53
C SER A 245 26.80 6.49 -2.42
N ARG A 246 26.68 6.33 -3.72
CA ARG A 246 27.47 7.15 -4.62
C ARG A 246 26.99 8.58 -4.38
N ARG A 247 27.81 9.37 -3.68
CA ARG A 247 27.73 10.82 -3.74
C ARG A 247 27.77 11.19 -5.22
N GLN A 248 26.64 11.62 -5.77
CA GLN A 248 26.71 12.53 -6.89
C GLN A 248 27.10 13.86 -6.24
N ASP A 249 28.29 14.32 -6.56
CA ASP A 249 28.79 15.65 -6.21
C ASP A 249 27.75 16.66 -6.70
N SER A 250 26.93 17.14 -5.80
CA SER A 250 26.15 18.35 -6.02
C SER A 250 26.93 19.47 -5.38
N PRO A 251 27.41 20.45 -6.11
CA PRO A 251 27.98 21.64 -5.52
C PRO A 251 26.83 22.35 -4.78
N ASP A 252 27.06 22.66 -3.54
CA ASP A 252 26.27 23.50 -2.67
C ASP A 252 24.95 22.92 -2.11
N GLY A 253 24.97 22.48 -0.86
CA GLY A 253 23.78 22.40 -0.04
C GLY A 253 23.55 21.19 0.87
N VAL A 254 24.58 20.57 1.45
CA VAL A 254 24.39 19.60 2.55
C VAL A 254 24.24 20.34 3.86
N ILE A 255 23.06 20.33 4.43
CA ILE A 255 22.86 20.77 5.83
C ILE A 255 22.91 19.51 6.71
N ASN A 256 24.05 19.25 7.35
CA ASN A 256 24.19 18.23 8.38
C ASN A 256 23.68 18.82 9.70
N ALA A 257 22.51 18.37 10.16
CA ALA A 257 22.12 18.58 11.55
C ALA A 257 22.80 17.50 12.39
N ARG A 258 23.85 17.86 13.13
CA ARG A 258 24.40 17.05 14.22
C ARG A 258 23.62 17.31 15.49
N PRO A 259 23.46 16.28 16.37
CA PRO A 259 22.82 16.43 17.67
C PRO A 259 23.58 17.40 18.58
#